data_5176cf89db59c11328f770eb5ef6be8c
#
_entry.id   5176cf89db59c11328f770eb5ef6be8c
#
_cell.length_a   1.000
_cell.length_b   1.000
_cell.length_c   1.000
_cell.angle_alpha   90.00
_cell.angle_beta   90.00
_cell.angle_gamma   90.00
#
_symmetry.space_group_name_H-M   'P 1'
#
loop_
_entity.id
_entity.type
_entity.pdbx_description
1 polymer ?
#
loop_
_entity_poly.entity_id
_entity_poly.type
_entity_poly.pdbx_seq_one_letter_code
_entity_poly.pdbx_strand_id
1 'polypeptide(L)'
;FLGLRYVRSRHGNGFSSFISASSTIGIALGVMVLIVVLSAMNGFERELAQRLLSVVPHAEIIGVNEPINDWRKSVEQIEENPYVTSAAPVIKLTGMMQHGKSLKGVEIRGVDIELEQKVSTITDYMSAGSWHALEQENGVVIGTGVAKRLGVGLGDRIQILLPRPNTQANNRQFPAPLKRNLEVVGLFKFGGTIDDTLAYISLAQAGDIMAYDDRQAQGIRLAVTNVFMAPQIARDVAYSFDHYVYIYDWTRTQGHLFNDIQLVRMVMFIVLVLVIAVASFNIVSTLIMAVNEKKGDIAILKTMGAKPSVIMGSFMIQGLVNGVLGSLVGVLTGIYLALNLTEIIRSVEDFFGVKFLSADVYFIDFLPTQLHQPDVIVTVVVALVLSLIATLYPAWRATKIDPAQVLGQV
;
A
#
# COMPACT_ATOMS: atom_id res chain seq x y z
N PHE A 1 18.93 3.18 -42.14
CA PHE A 1 20.39 3.10 -42.43
C PHE A 1 21.12 4.40 -42.05
N LEU A 2 20.72 5.56 -42.54
CA LEU A 2 21.34 6.86 -42.23
C LEU A 2 21.32 7.19 -40.71
N GLY A 3 20.18 7.02 -40.01
CA GLY A 3 20.08 7.31 -38.58
C GLY A 3 21.02 6.47 -37.71
N LEU A 4 21.16 5.17 -37.99
CA LEU A 4 22.06 4.29 -37.26
C LEU A 4 23.55 4.63 -37.57
N ARG A 5 23.85 5.09 -38.77
CA ARG A 5 25.21 5.54 -39.17
C ARG A 5 25.55 6.87 -38.47
N TYR A 6 24.62 7.77 -38.30
CA TYR A 6 24.85 9.00 -37.53
C TYR A 6 25.12 8.72 -36.04
N VAL A 7 24.43 7.75 -35.43
CA VAL A 7 24.74 7.31 -34.05
C VAL A 7 26.15 6.71 -33.93
N ARG A 8 26.60 5.99 -34.97
CA ARG A 8 27.91 5.28 -34.97
C ARG A 8 29.09 6.15 -35.42
N SER A 9 28.86 7.26 -36.16
CA SER A 9 29.95 8.12 -36.65
C SER A 9 30.50 9.03 -35.54
N ARG A 10 31.46 8.53 -34.79
CA ARG A 10 32.20 9.24 -33.72
C ARG A 10 33.29 10.21 -34.26
N HIS A 11 33.02 10.92 -35.32
CA HIS A 11 33.98 11.92 -35.82
C HIS A 11 33.51 13.33 -35.41
N GLY A 12 34.09 13.87 -34.36
CA GLY A 12 33.94 15.25 -33.97
C GLY A 12 33.68 15.41 -32.47
N ASN A 13 34.31 16.33 -31.88
CA ASN A 13 34.21 16.98 -30.59
C ASN A 13 33.66 16.15 -29.42
N GLY A 14 34.53 15.84 -28.44
CA GLY A 14 34.16 15.15 -27.19
C GLY A 14 32.98 15.77 -26.44
N PHE A 15 32.67 17.04 -26.73
CA PHE A 15 31.55 17.78 -26.16
C PHE A 15 30.17 17.27 -26.63
N SER A 16 30.01 16.99 -27.93
CA SER A 16 28.76 16.42 -28.45
C SER A 16 28.50 14.99 -27.89
N SER A 17 29.54 14.17 -27.73
CA SER A 17 29.47 12.86 -27.09
C SER A 17 29.10 12.98 -25.62
N PHE A 18 29.63 13.95 -24.89
CA PHE A 18 29.33 14.22 -23.49
C PHE A 18 27.85 14.60 -23.29
N ILE A 19 27.31 15.51 -24.11
CA ILE A 19 25.93 15.95 -24.02
C ILE A 19 24.96 14.80 -24.36
N SER A 20 25.28 13.97 -25.37
CA SER A 20 24.47 12.80 -25.69
C SER A 20 24.48 11.77 -24.57
N ALA A 21 25.63 11.53 -23.95
CA ALA A 21 25.74 10.66 -22.76
C ALA A 21 24.95 11.21 -21.57
N SER A 22 25.01 12.52 -21.31
CA SER A 22 24.25 13.18 -20.26
C SER A 22 22.73 13.00 -20.43
N SER A 23 22.24 13.11 -21.67
CA SER A 23 20.82 12.88 -21.98
C SER A 23 20.40 11.41 -21.71
N THR A 24 21.24 10.46 -22.14
CA THR A 24 20.97 9.01 -21.89
C THR A 24 21.01 8.68 -20.41
N ILE A 25 21.99 9.25 -19.67
CA ILE A 25 22.10 9.09 -18.22
C ILE A 25 20.85 9.68 -17.52
N GLY A 26 20.39 10.86 -17.95
CA GLY A 26 19.20 11.50 -17.39
C GLY A 26 17.95 10.61 -17.51
N ILE A 27 17.72 9.97 -18.68
CA ILE A 27 16.63 9.02 -18.87
C ILE A 27 16.84 7.79 -18.00
N ALA A 28 18.06 7.24 -17.97
CA ALA A 28 18.39 6.06 -17.17
C ALA A 28 18.13 6.31 -15.68
N LEU A 29 18.55 7.45 -15.15
CA LEU A 29 18.26 7.83 -13.76
C LEU A 29 16.76 8.00 -13.51
N GLY A 30 16.02 8.64 -14.41
CA GLY A 30 14.57 8.80 -14.28
C GLY A 30 13.84 7.46 -14.25
N VAL A 31 14.16 6.56 -15.17
CA VAL A 31 13.59 5.20 -15.24
C VAL A 31 13.98 4.38 -14.00
N MET A 32 15.24 4.43 -13.60
CA MET A 32 15.75 3.75 -12.42
C MET A 32 15.00 4.18 -11.15
N VAL A 33 14.91 5.49 -10.90
CA VAL A 33 14.24 6.04 -9.71
C VAL A 33 12.75 5.68 -9.72
N LEU A 34 12.08 5.75 -10.89
CA LEU A 34 10.67 5.39 -10.99
C LEU A 34 10.43 3.91 -10.64
N ILE A 35 11.26 3.00 -11.14
CA ILE A 35 11.15 1.57 -10.83
C ILE A 35 11.39 1.31 -9.34
N VAL A 36 12.41 1.91 -8.75
CA VAL A 36 12.73 1.74 -7.32
C VAL A 36 11.58 2.25 -6.44
N VAL A 37 11.08 3.45 -6.72
CA VAL A 37 10.01 4.06 -5.92
C VAL A 37 8.70 3.28 -6.05
N LEU A 38 8.30 2.89 -7.28
CA LEU A 38 7.10 2.09 -7.47
C LEU A 38 7.23 0.72 -6.78
N SER A 39 8.41 0.09 -6.85
CA SER A 39 8.66 -1.20 -6.17
C SER A 39 8.59 -1.07 -4.66
N ALA A 40 9.12 0.02 -4.08
CA ALA A 40 9.00 0.30 -2.66
C ALA A 40 7.54 0.56 -2.24
N MET A 41 6.78 1.33 -3.02
CA MET A 41 5.35 1.58 -2.76
C MET A 41 4.52 0.30 -2.84
N ASN A 42 4.75 -0.55 -3.84
CA ASN A 42 4.08 -1.85 -3.96
C ASN A 42 4.41 -2.76 -2.77
N GLY A 43 5.68 -2.80 -2.37
CA GLY A 43 6.12 -3.55 -1.20
C GLY A 43 5.45 -3.07 0.09
N PHE A 44 5.40 -1.75 0.28
CA PHE A 44 4.74 -1.13 1.43
C PHE A 44 3.24 -1.43 1.46
N GLU A 45 2.54 -1.26 0.32
CA GLU A 45 1.12 -1.57 0.18
C GLU A 45 0.83 -3.03 0.53
N ARG A 46 1.63 -3.96 -0.01
CA ARG A 46 1.49 -5.39 0.27
C ARG A 46 1.71 -5.71 1.74
N GLU A 47 2.81 -5.24 2.31
CA GLU A 47 3.16 -5.54 3.70
C GLU A 47 2.15 -4.98 4.67
N LEU A 48 1.71 -3.72 4.44
CA LEU A 48 0.67 -3.10 5.25
C LEU A 48 -0.66 -3.86 5.14
N ALA A 49 -1.07 -4.21 3.91
CA ALA A 49 -2.27 -5.00 3.69
C ALA A 49 -2.18 -6.37 4.39
N GLN A 50 -1.08 -7.10 4.22
CA GLN A 50 -0.90 -8.42 4.83
C GLN A 50 -0.89 -8.36 6.35
N ARG A 51 -0.15 -7.43 6.96
CA ARG A 51 -0.08 -7.30 8.42
C ARG A 51 -1.39 -6.79 9.00
N LEU A 52 -1.93 -5.69 8.47
CA LEU A 52 -3.15 -5.11 9.01
C LEU A 52 -4.33 -6.07 8.87
N LEU A 53 -4.48 -6.67 7.68
CA LEU A 53 -5.60 -7.57 7.39
C LEU A 53 -5.44 -8.97 8.01
N SER A 54 -4.28 -9.31 8.55
CA SER A 54 -4.13 -10.55 9.34
C SER A 54 -4.79 -10.45 10.72
N VAL A 55 -4.87 -9.24 11.29
CA VAL A 55 -5.46 -8.99 12.62
C VAL A 55 -6.88 -8.45 12.53
N VAL A 56 -7.14 -7.61 11.51
CA VAL A 56 -8.49 -7.11 11.23
C VAL A 56 -9.27 -8.16 10.45
N PRO A 57 -10.53 -8.46 10.81
CA PRO A 57 -11.33 -9.42 10.06
C PRO A 57 -11.49 -8.97 8.61
N HIS A 58 -11.40 -9.92 7.69
CA HIS A 58 -11.60 -9.63 6.27
C HIS A 58 -13.03 -9.15 5.99
N ALA A 59 -14.01 -9.75 6.68
CA ALA A 59 -15.38 -9.28 6.72
C ALA A 59 -16.05 -9.71 8.03
N GLU A 60 -17.14 -9.05 8.37
CA GLU A 60 -17.99 -9.35 9.50
C GLU A 60 -19.46 -9.25 9.06
N ILE A 61 -20.24 -10.23 9.47
CA ILE A 61 -21.69 -10.28 9.27
C ILE A 61 -22.32 -10.08 10.63
N ILE A 62 -23.07 -9.03 10.81
CA ILE A 62 -23.68 -8.65 12.11
C ILE A 62 -25.19 -8.64 11.97
N GLY A 63 -25.88 -9.29 12.90
CA GLY A 63 -27.33 -9.31 12.92
C GLY A 63 -27.94 -7.92 13.13
N VAL A 64 -29.01 -7.60 12.40
CA VAL A 64 -29.75 -6.34 12.52
C VAL A 64 -30.84 -6.52 13.57
N ASN A 65 -30.76 -5.74 14.66
CA ASN A 65 -31.71 -5.73 15.79
C ASN A 65 -31.78 -7.02 16.62
N GLU A 66 -31.39 -8.16 16.11
CA GLU A 66 -31.42 -9.46 16.78
C GLU A 66 -30.04 -10.14 16.64
N PRO A 67 -29.61 -10.91 17.67
CA PRO A 67 -28.40 -11.72 17.57
C PRO A 67 -28.56 -12.84 16.53
N ILE A 68 -27.45 -13.33 16.03
CA ILE A 68 -27.40 -14.55 15.21
C ILE A 68 -27.68 -15.73 16.17
N ASN A 69 -28.79 -16.42 15.94
CA ASN A 69 -29.15 -17.61 16.69
C ASN A 69 -28.39 -18.83 16.14
N ASP A 70 -27.89 -19.66 17.06
CA ASP A 70 -27.12 -20.86 16.73
C ASP A 70 -25.90 -20.54 15.83
N TRP A 71 -25.02 -19.71 16.36
CA TRP A 71 -23.81 -19.26 15.66
C TRP A 71 -22.94 -20.45 15.21
N ARG A 72 -22.95 -21.59 15.91
CA ARG A 72 -22.17 -22.77 15.53
C ARG A 72 -22.62 -23.31 14.18
N LYS A 73 -23.92 -23.48 14.01
CA LYS A 73 -24.51 -23.90 12.72
C LYS A 73 -24.23 -22.89 11.61
N SER A 74 -24.30 -21.60 11.95
CA SER A 74 -24.00 -20.54 10.97
C SER A 74 -22.52 -20.56 10.55
N VAL A 75 -21.58 -20.81 11.47
CA VAL A 75 -20.15 -20.98 11.16
C VAL A 75 -19.94 -22.18 10.23
N GLU A 76 -20.52 -23.35 10.54
CA GLU A 76 -20.44 -24.54 9.68
C GLU A 76 -20.95 -24.25 8.27
N GLN A 77 -22.12 -23.62 8.15
CA GLN A 77 -22.72 -23.28 6.85
C GLN A 77 -21.86 -22.28 6.06
N ILE A 78 -21.23 -21.32 6.74
CA ILE A 78 -20.35 -20.33 6.12
C ILE A 78 -19.05 -20.98 5.61
N GLU A 79 -18.51 -21.94 6.36
CA GLU A 79 -17.28 -22.65 5.99
C GLU A 79 -17.49 -23.64 4.83
N GLU A 80 -18.74 -23.96 4.45
CA GLU A 80 -19.04 -24.68 3.20
C GLU A 80 -18.67 -23.86 1.94
N ASN A 81 -18.57 -22.53 2.06
CA ASN A 81 -18.15 -21.68 0.95
C ASN A 81 -16.64 -21.85 0.67
N PRO A 82 -16.24 -22.31 -0.53
CA PRO A 82 -14.84 -22.62 -0.84
C PRO A 82 -13.88 -21.42 -0.78
N TYR A 83 -14.41 -20.21 -0.72
CA TYR A 83 -13.62 -18.97 -0.62
C TYR A 83 -13.48 -18.47 0.82
N VAL A 84 -14.19 -19.09 1.78
CA VAL A 84 -14.02 -18.81 3.21
C VAL A 84 -13.02 -19.79 3.78
N THR A 85 -12.01 -19.29 4.46
CA THR A 85 -10.98 -20.10 5.12
C THR A 85 -11.41 -20.53 6.51
N SER A 86 -12.03 -19.61 7.25
CA SER A 86 -12.54 -19.84 8.60
C SER A 86 -13.57 -18.77 8.98
N ALA A 87 -14.41 -19.10 9.95
CA ALA A 87 -15.37 -18.19 10.54
C ALA A 87 -15.37 -18.30 12.06
N ALA A 88 -15.65 -17.18 12.76
CA ALA A 88 -15.69 -17.15 14.23
C ALA A 88 -16.79 -16.20 14.73
N PRO A 89 -17.49 -16.56 15.82
CA PRO A 89 -18.48 -15.68 16.43
C PRO A 89 -17.83 -14.48 17.10
N VAL A 90 -18.55 -13.36 17.14
CA VAL A 90 -18.08 -12.14 17.82
C VAL A 90 -19.22 -11.41 18.50
N ILE A 91 -18.94 -10.83 19.65
CA ILE A 91 -19.78 -9.83 20.33
C ILE A 91 -18.92 -8.59 20.56
N LYS A 92 -19.30 -7.46 19.99
CA LYS A 92 -18.60 -6.18 20.13
C LYS A 92 -19.26 -5.30 21.17
N LEU A 93 -18.46 -4.83 22.08
CA LEU A 93 -18.86 -3.91 23.13
C LEU A 93 -18.00 -2.64 23.03
N THR A 94 -18.64 -1.49 23.00
CA THR A 94 -17.91 -0.21 23.07
C THR A 94 -18.11 0.38 24.46
N GLY A 95 -17.01 0.68 25.12
CA GLY A 95 -17.06 1.18 26.48
C GLY A 95 -15.78 1.89 26.91
N MET A 96 -15.66 2.12 28.19
CA MET A 96 -14.48 2.72 28.79
C MET A 96 -13.85 1.73 29.78
N MET A 97 -12.53 1.65 29.76
CA MET A 97 -11.75 0.97 30.79
C MET A 97 -11.21 2.00 31.78
N GLN A 98 -11.30 1.68 33.06
CA GLN A 98 -10.88 2.55 34.15
C GLN A 98 -9.94 1.80 35.11
N HIS A 99 -8.85 2.47 35.48
CA HIS A 99 -7.98 2.07 36.59
C HIS A 99 -7.60 3.31 37.39
N GLY A 100 -8.00 3.36 38.67
CA GLY A 100 -7.83 4.54 39.49
C GLY A 100 -8.51 5.79 38.89
N LYS A 101 -7.69 6.80 38.55
CA LYS A 101 -8.15 8.05 37.89
C LYS A 101 -8.02 8.01 36.36
N SER A 102 -7.38 7.01 35.80
CA SER A 102 -7.15 6.89 34.36
C SER A 102 -8.35 6.25 33.68
N LEU A 103 -8.74 6.81 32.54
CA LEU A 103 -9.87 6.36 31.72
C LEU A 103 -9.41 6.24 30.25
N LYS A 104 -9.84 5.18 29.58
CA LYS A 104 -9.59 4.96 28.16
C LYS A 104 -10.82 4.36 27.48
N GLY A 105 -11.25 4.98 26.37
CA GLY A 105 -12.26 4.39 25.49
C GLY A 105 -11.67 3.19 24.73
N VAL A 106 -12.41 2.09 24.71
CA VAL A 106 -11.98 0.83 24.08
C VAL A 106 -13.13 0.12 23.38
N GLU A 107 -12.81 -0.61 22.33
CA GLU A 107 -13.65 -1.65 21.75
C GLU A 107 -13.26 -2.98 22.40
N ILE A 108 -14.23 -3.64 23.03
CA ILE A 108 -14.03 -4.93 23.67
C ILE A 108 -14.68 -5.99 22.79
N ARG A 109 -13.93 -7.01 22.40
CA ARG A 109 -14.41 -8.12 21.58
C ARG A 109 -14.56 -9.36 22.43
N GLY A 110 -15.78 -9.86 22.54
CA GLY A 110 -16.06 -11.19 23.04
C GLY A 110 -15.86 -12.21 21.93
N VAL A 111 -14.94 -13.14 22.11
CA VAL A 111 -14.51 -14.08 21.07
C VAL A 111 -14.47 -15.51 21.59
N ASP A 112 -14.70 -16.46 20.70
CA ASP A 112 -14.38 -17.86 20.95
C ASP A 112 -12.86 -18.02 20.83
N ILE A 113 -12.22 -18.58 21.85
CA ILE A 113 -10.76 -18.58 22.01
C ILE A 113 -10.07 -19.41 20.94
N GLU A 114 -10.66 -20.52 20.51
CA GLU A 114 -10.08 -21.39 19.51
C GLU A 114 -10.37 -20.93 18.08
N LEU A 115 -11.61 -20.49 17.82
CA LEU A 115 -12.01 -20.06 16.49
C LEU A 115 -11.39 -18.71 16.13
N GLU A 116 -11.17 -17.83 17.10
CA GLU A 116 -10.51 -16.54 16.86
C GLU A 116 -9.10 -16.70 16.30
N GLN A 117 -8.36 -17.72 16.76
CA GLN A 117 -7.01 -18.01 16.24
C GLN A 117 -7.00 -18.43 14.76
N LYS A 118 -8.14 -18.89 14.23
CA LYS A 118 -8.27 -19.26 12.82
C LYS A 118 -8.60 -18.06 11.92
N VAL A 119 -9.22 -17.01 12.47
CA VAL A 119 -9.66 -15.82 11.70
C VAL A 119 -8.77 -14.59 11.92
N SER A 120 -7.91 -14.61 12.94
CA SER A 120 -7.04 -13.50 13.30
C SER A 120 -5.70 -13.99 13.84
N THR A 121 -4.62 -13.33 13.46
CA THR A 121 -3.27 -13.61 13.96
C THR A 121 -2.91 -12.80 15.22
N ILE A 122 -3.89 -12.18 15.88
CA ILE A 122 -3.63 -11.35 17.07
C ILE A 122 -2.90 -12.12 18.18
N THR A 123 -3.11 -13.42 18.26
CA THR A 123 -2.45 -14.31 19.20
C THR A 123 -0.95 -14.41 19.00
N ASP A 124 -0.44 -14.21 17.80
CA ASP A 124 0.99 -14.22 17.49
C ASP A 124 1.69 -12.96 18.02
N TYR A 125 0.93 -11.94 18.37
CA TYR A 125 1.41 -10.66 18.89
C TYR A 125 1.33 -10.56 20.43
N MET A 126 1.07 -11.67 21.13
CA MET A 126 1.09 -11.67 22.59
C MET A 126 2.49 -11.31 23.12
N SER A 127 2.55 -10.25 23.91
CA SER A 127 3.80 -9.76 24.51
C SER A 127 4.00 -10.21 25.95
N ALA A 128 2.90 -10.52 26.66
CA ALA A 128 2.92 -11.06 28.02
C ALA A 128 1.61 -11.79 28.33
N GLY A 129 1.63 -12.75 29.22
CA GLY A 129 0.48 -13.58 29.57
C GLY A 129 0.15 -14.63 28.53
N SER A 130 -1.10 -15.09 28.47
CA SER A 130 -1.55 -16.14 27.56
C SER A 130 -2.93 -15.82 27.00
N TRP A 131 -3.14 -16.12 25.72
CA TRP A 131 -4.46 -16.00 25.07
C TRP A 131 -5.50 -16.96 25.69
N HIS A 132 -5.09 -18.20 26.00
CA HIS A 132 -5.94 -19.18 26.65
C HIS A 132 -6.36 -18.81 28.08
N ALA A 133 -5.65 -17.84 28.72
CA ALA A 133 -6.07 -17.35 30.02
C ALA A 133 -7.41 -16.55 29.97
N LEU A 134 -7.94 -16.24 28.77
CA LEU A 134 -9.30 -15.73 28.58
C LEU A 134 -10.40 -16.71 29.02
N GLU A 135 -10.09 -18.01 29.18
CA GLU A 135 -11.00 -19.00 29.76
C GLU A 135 -11.29 -18.74 31.24
N GLN A 136 -10.38 -18.02 31.89
CA GLN A 136 -10.58 -17.66 33.29
C GLN A 136 -11.74 -16.68 33.45
N GLU A 137 -12.51 -16.88 34.50
CA GLU A 137 -13.59 -15.97 34.83
C GLU A 137 -13.07 -14.56 35.05
N ASN A 138 -13.65 -13.59 34.33
CA ASN A 138 -13.26 -12.17 34.32
C ASN A 138 -11.86 -11.85 33.73
N GLY A 139 -11.27 -12.74 32.92
CA GLY A 139 -10.03 -12.46 32.21
C GLY A 139 -10.21 -11.46 31.07
N VAL A 140 -9.23 -10.58 30.87
CA VAL A 140 -9.16 -9.68 29.71
C VAL A 140 -7.74 -9.62 29.15
N VAL A 141 -7.65 -9.65 27.83
CA VAL A 141 -6.41 -9.36 27.07
C VAL A 141 -6.53 -7.97 26.49
N ILE A 142 -5.55 -7.11 26.74
CA ILE A 142 -5.56 -5.70 26.30
C ILE A 142 -4.32 -5.36 25.49
N GLY A 143 -4.43 -4.39 24.60
CA GLY A 143 -3.28 -3.85 23.88
C GLY A 143 -2.31 -3.11 24.82
N THR A 144 -1.00 -3.16 24.49
CA THR A 144 0.04 -2.48 25.27
C THR A 144 -0.18 -0.97 25.38
N GLY A 145 -0.82 -0.35 24.40
CA GLY A 145 -1.17 1.07 24.46
C GLY A 145 -2.27 1.38 25.47
N VAL A 146 -3.31 0.51 25.56
CA VAL A 146 -4.34 0.60 26.62
C VAL A 146 -3.68 0.41 28.01
N ALA A 147 -2.86 -0.62 28.16
CA ALA A 147 -2.14 -0.93 29.41
C ALA A 147 -1.27 0.26 29.86
N LYS A 148 -0.49 0.84 28.97
CA LYS A 148 0.34 2.02 29.24
C LYS A 148 -0.49 3.24 29.65
N ARG A 149 -1.64 3.46 29.00
CA ARG A 149 -2.52 4.60 29.30
C ARG A 149 -3.19 4.48 30.65
N LEU A 150 -3.58 3.27 31.04
CA LEU A 150 -4.22 2.98 32.34
C LEU A 150 -3.19 2.80 33.45
N GLY A 151 -1.91 2.57 33.13
CA GLY A 151 -0.87 2.28 34.10
C GLY A 151 -1.05 0.90 34.75
N VAL A 152 -1.40 -0.13 33.95
CA VAL A 152 -1.68 -1.50 34.38
C VAL A 152 -0.77 -2.50 33.69
N GLY A 153 -0.53 -3.62 34.35
CA GLY A 153 0.21 -4.79 33.86
C GLY A 153 -0.58 -6.09 34.07
N LEU A 154 0.09 -7.22 33.85
CA LEU A 154 -0.47 -8.55 34.09
C LEU A 154 -0.88 -8.70 35.56
N GLY A 155 -2.07 -9.29 35.80
CA GLY A 155 -2.64 -9.54 37.11
C GLY A 155 -3.35 -8.34 37.74
N ASP A 156 -3.25 -7.14 37.14
CA ASP A 156 -3.95 -5.97 37.64
C ASP A 156 -5.45 -6.05 37.35
N ARG A 157 -6.26 -5.45 38.24
CA ARG A 157 -7.71 -5.38 38.05
C ARG A 157 -8.12 -4.05 37.48
N ILE A 158 -8.92 -4.09 36.43
CA ILE A 158 -9.50 -2.94 35.75
C ILE A 158 -11.01 -3.02 35.79
N GLN A 159 -11.66 -1.86 35.74
CA GLN A 159 -13.13 -1.77 35.63
C GLN A 159 -13.54 -1.36 34.24
N ILE A 160 -14.46 -2.10 33.63
CA ILE A 160 -15.13 -1.68 32.41
C ILE A 160 -16.44 -0.97 32.72
N LEU A 161 -16.71 0.08 31.97
CA LEU A 161 -17.92 0.89 32.01
C LEU A 161 -18.60 0.80 30.64
N LEU A 162 -19.75 0.13 30.60
CA LEU A 162 -20.50 -0.08 29.36
C LEU A 162 -21.80 0.73 29.39
N PRO A 163 -22.17 1.41 28.31
CA PRO A 163 -23.44 2.10 28.23
C PRO A 163 -24.60 1.09 28.28
N ARG A 164 -25.65 1.37 29.05
CA ARG A 164 -26.89 0.62 28.96
C ARG A 164 -27.80 1.24 27.91
N PRO A 165 -28.37 0.46 26.99
CA PRO A 165 -29.38 0.98 26.11
C PRO A 165 -30.56 1.50 26.91
N ASN A 166 -31.01 2.71 26.62
CA ASN A 166 -32.19 3.28 27.28
C ASN A 166 -33.46 2.64 26.67
N THR A 167 -33.94 1.58 27.32
CA THR A 167 -35.14 0.82 26.86
C THR A 167 -36.45 1.54 27.17
N GLN A 168 -36.43 2.65 27.94
CA GLN A 168 -37.63 3.42 28.29
C GLN A 168 -37.58 4.77 27.57
N ALA A 169 -38.29 4.90 26.46
CA ALA A 169 -38.42 6.13 25.67
C ALA A 169 -38.93 7.37 26.43
N ASN A 170 -39.48 7.21 27.63
CA ASN A 170 -40.09 8.29 28.44
C ASN A 170 -39.19 8.76 29.58
N ASN A 171 -38.05 8.17 29.85
CA ASN A 171 -37.21 8.59 30.98
C ASN A 171 -35.99 9.37 30.47
N ARG A 172 -35.94 10.67 30.76
CA ARG A 172 -34.83 11.58 30.40
C ARG A 172 -33.54 11.31 31.21
N GLN A 173 -33.54 10.34 32.10
CA GLN A 173 -32.34 9.99 32.88
C GLN A 173 -31.54 8.91 32.14
N PHE A 174 -30.28 9.20 31.88
CA PHE A 174 -29.37 8.19 31.38
C PHE A 174 -29.17 7.11 32.45
N PRO A 175 -29.41 5.82 32.13
CA PRO A 175 -29.18 4.75 33.06
C PRO A 175 -27.68 4.69 33.45
N ALA A 176 -27.41 4.36 34.71
CA ALA A 176 -26.03 4.19 35.16
C ALA A 176 -25.32 3.11 34.31
N PRO A 177 -24.08 3.35 33.91
CA PRO A 177 -23.35 2.39 33.11
C PRO A 177 -23.18 1.04 33.83
N LEU A 178 -23.21 -0.03 33.09
CA LEU A 178 -22.86 -1.36 33.60
C LEU A 178 -21.39 -1.37 33.99
N LYS A 179 -21.07 -1.80 35.20
CA LYS A 179 -19.71 -1.91 35.71
C LYS A 179 -19.35 -3.37 35.88
N ARG A 180 -18.19 -3.77 35.35
CA ARG A 180 -17.61 -5.09 35.56
C ARG A 180 -16.14 -4.95 35.88
N ASN A 181 -15.64 -5.74 36.82
CA ASN A 181 -14.22 -5.81 37.14
C ASN A 181 -13.61 -6.98 36.37
N LEU A 182 -12.52 -6.71 35.68
CA LEU A 182 -11.77 -7.70 34.90
C LEU A 182 -10.33 -7.74 35.40
N GLU A 183 -9.67 -8.88 35.23
CA GLU A 183 -8.26 -9.08 35.51
C GLU A 183 -7.47 -9.14 34.18
N VAL A 184 -6.37 -8.42 34.10
CA VAL A 184 -5.52 -8.41 32.91
C VAL A 184 -4.71 -9.72 32.87
N VAL A 185 -5.14 -10.66 32.05
CA VAL A 185 -4.52 -11.99 31.88
C VAL A 185 -3.54 -12.06 30.72
N GLY A 186 -3.53 -11.02 29.86
CA GLY A 186 -2.60 -10.95 28.74
C GLY A 186 -2.47 -9.56 28.15
N LEU A 187 -1.32 -9.32 27.54
CA LEU A 187 -1.00 -8.10 26.80
C LEU A 187 -0.57 -8.48 25.39
N PHE A 188 -1.09 -7.77 24.39
CA PHE A 188 -0.63 -7.90 23.01
C PHE A 188 0.01 -6.61 22.50
N LYS A 189 0.97 -6.75 21.58
CA LYS A 189 1.66 -5.64 20.92
C LYS A 189 1.69 -5.86 19.43
N PHE A 190 0.72 -5.31 18.73
CA PHE A 190 0.63 -5.29 17.26
C PHE A 190 1.22 -4.00 16.68
N GLY A 191 0.92 -2.87 17.32
CA GLY A 191 1.30 -1.53 16.93
C GLY A 191 0.10 -0.64 16.58
N GLY A 192 0.35 0.66 16.51
CA GLY A 192 -0.61 1.69 16.11
C GLY A 192 -1.88 1.77 16.97
N THR A 193 -2.97 2.16 16.32
CA THR A 193 -4.25 2.38 17.01
C THR A 193 -4.90 1.12 17.55
N ILE A 194 -4.54 -0.07 17.06
CA ILE A 194 -5.08 -1.34 17.53
C ILE A 194 -4.67 -1.58 18.98
N ASP A 195 -3.41 -1.36 19.32
CA ASP A 195 -2.93 -1.47 20.70
C ASP A 195 -3.56 -0.46 21.65
N ASP A 196 -3.99 0.68 21.11
CA ASP A 196 -4.55 1.78 21.88
C ASP A 196 -6.06 1.67 22.13
N THR A 197 -6.77 0.79 21.39
CA THR A 197 -8.24 0.81 21.40
C THR A 197 -8.87 -0.56 21.57
N LEU A 198 -8.14 -1.66 21.42
CA LEU A 198 -8.74 -2.99 21.37
C LEU A 198 -8.46 -3.80 22.63
N ALA A 199 -9.47 -4.56 23.05
CA ALA A 199 -9.41 -5.52 24.13
C ALA A 199 -10.24 -6.77 23.81
N TYR A 200 -9.87 -7.91 24.39
CA TYR A 200 -10.54 -9.19 24.18
C TYR A 200 -10.98 -9.80 25.51
N ILE A 201 -12.18 -10.36 25.49
CA ILE A 201 -12.76 -11.18 26.58
C ILE A 201 -13.31 -12.46 25.97
N SER A 202 -13.66 -13.46 26.77
CA SER A 202 -14.33 -14.66 26.23
C SER A 202 -15.72 -14.33 25.71
N LEU A 203 -16.17 -15.12 24.72
CA LEU A 203 -17.51 -15.00 24.14
C LEU A 203 -18.61 -15.14 25.21
N ALA A 204 -18.41 -16.05 26.17
CA ALA A 204 -19.33 -16.27 27.28
C ALA A 204 -19.47 -15.03 28.17
N GLN A 205 -18.37 -14.39 28.54
CA GLN A 205 -18.40 -13.13 29.31
C GLN A 205 -19.13 -12.01 28.56
N ALA A 206 -18.88 -11.89 27.25
CA ALA A 206 -19.57 -10.89 26.44
C ALA A 206 -21.05 -11.20 26.29
N GLY A 207 -21.41 -12.47 26.16
CA GLY A 207 -22.79 -12.94 26.15
C GLY A 207 -23.54 -12.58 27.44
N ASP A 208 -22.95 -12.83 28.60
CA ASP A 208 -23.50 -12.44 29.92
C ASP A 208 -23.75 -10.93 30.01
N ILE A 209 -22.84 -10.13 29.47
CA ILE A 209 -22.97 -8.66 29.46
C ILE A 209 -24.15 -8.23 28.58
N MET A 210 -24.35 -8.87 27.44
CA MET A 210 -25.42 -8.56 26.47
C MET A 210 -26.72 -9.28 26.77
N ALA A 211 -26.73 -10.15 27.76
CA ALA A 211 -27.85 -11.07 28.06
C ALA A 211 -28.21 -11.97 26.87
N TYR A 212 -27.19 -12.49 26.18
CA TYR A 212 -27.29 -13.47 25.11
C TYR A 212 -27.18 -14.89 25.67
N ASP A 213 -27.86 -15.81 25.03
CA ASP A 213 -27.71 -17.25 25.27
C ASP A 213 -26.38 -17.77 24.69
N ASP A 214 -25.84 -18.88 25.19
CA ASP A 214 -24.61 -19.53 24.73
C ASP A 214 -24.58 -19.85 23.22
N ARG A 215 -25.75 -19.93 22.59
CA ARG A 215 -25.91 -20.14 21.15
C ARG A 215 -26.00 -18.87 20.34
N GLN A 216 -26.06 -17.71 21.01
CA GLN A 216 -26.24 -16.42 20.36
C GLN A 216 -24.92 -15.66 20.24
N ALA A 217 -24.72 -15.02 19.09
CA ALA A 217 -23.63 -14.10 18.85
C ALA A 217 -24.15 -12.84 18.15
N GLN A 218 -23.50 -11.73 18.34
CA GLN A 218 -23.88 -10.50 17.65
C GLN A 218 -23.56 -10.56 16.16
N GLY A 219 -22.47 -11.22 15.80
CA GLY A 219 -22.01 -11.37 14.43
C GLY A 219 -21.04 -12.53 14.26
N ILE A 220 -20.65 -12.75 13.01
CA ILE A 220 -19.66 -13.74 12.61
C ILE A 220 -18.58 -13.02 11.80
N ARG A 221 -17.32 -13.22 12.18
CA ARG A 221 -16.12 -12.76 11.50
C ARG A 221 -15.67 -13.78 10.47
N LEU A 222 -15.21 -13.32 9.33
CA LEU A 222 -14.79 -14.17 8.22
C LEU A 222 -13.31 -13.94 7.90
N ALA A 223 -12.57 -15.02 7.75
CA ALA A 223 -11.33 -15.08 7.04
C ALA A 223 -11.56 -15.66 5.64
N VAL A 224 -11.07 -15.02 4.60
CA VAL A 224 -11.25 -15.43 3.20
C VAL A 224 -9.92 -15.66 2.52
N THR A 225 -9.90 -16.52 1.49
CA THR A 225 -8.70 -16.88 0.72
C THR A 225 -8.08 -15.67 0.00
N ASN A 226 -8.93 -14.77 -0.50
CA ASN A 226 -8.50 -13.53 -1.16
C ASN A 226 -9.18 -12.32 -0.52
N VAL A 227 -8.40 -11.56 0.24
CA VAL A 227 -8.90 -10.41 1.01
C VAL A 227 -9.54 -9.35 0.13
N PHE A 228 -9.04 -9.14 -1.10
CA PHE A 228 -9.61 -8.19 -2.04
C PHE A 228 -11.00 -8.59 -2.56
N MET A 229 -11.34 -9.87 -2.46
CA MET A 229 -12.68 -10.39 -2.78
C MET A 229 -13.61 -10.45 -1.56
N ALA A 230 -13.13 -10.11 -0.37
CA ALA A 230 -13.92 -10.14 0.86
C ALA A 230 -15.28 -9.43 0.75
N PRO A 231 -15.43 -8.25 0.11
CA PRO A 231 -16.73 -7.60 -0.04
C PRO A 231 -17.74 -8.40 -0.88
N GLN A 232 -17.26 -9.19 -1.85
CA GLN A 232 -18.12 -10.04 -2.69
C GLN A 232 -18.50 -11.31 -1.93
N ILE A 233 -17.51 -12.00 -1.36
CA ILE A 233 -17.68 -13.21 -0.57
C ILE A 233 -18.62 -12.96 0.61
N ALA A 234 -18.46 -11.85 1.34
CA ALA A 234 -19.32 -11.49 2.45
C ALA A 234 -20.78 -11.25 2.02
N ARG A 235 -20.99 -10.70 0.82
CA ARG A 235 -22.35 -10.58 0.25
C ARG A 235 -22.96 -11.94 -0.06
N ASP A 236 -22.20 -12.82 -0.71
CA ASP A 236 -22.67 -14.15 -1.05
C ASP A 236 -23.02 -14.95 0.20
N VAL A 237 -22.19 -14.87 1.24
CA VAL A 237 -22.46 -15.47 2.55
C VAL A 237 -23.67 -14.83 3.23
N ALA A 238 -23.82 -13.51 3.16
CA ALA A 238 -24.95 -12.83 3.78
C ALA A 238 -26.31 -13.22 3.17
N TYR A 239 -26.35 -13.59 1.90
CA TYR A 239 -27.57 -14.11 1.26
C TYR A 239 -27.99 -15.49 1.76
N SER A 240 -27.13 -16.22 2.45
CA SER A 240 -27.46 -17.51 3.05
C SER A 240 -28.17 -17.40 4.41
N PHE A 241 -28.25 -16.19 4.97
CA PHE A 241 -28.94 -15.95 6.24
C PHE A 241 -30.45 -15.71 6.03
N ASP A 242 -31.27 -16.29 6.88
CA ASP A 242 -32.73 -16.15 6.84
C ASP A 242 -33.23 -14.82 7.41
N HIS A 243 -32.36 -13.98 7.96
CA HIS A 243 -32.66 -12.69 8.57
C HIS A 243 -31.75 -11.58 8.06
N TYR A 244 -32.16 -10.34 8.30
CA TYR A 244 -31.35 -9.19 7.85
C TYR A 244 -30.05 -9.08 8.62
N VAL A 245 -28.94 -8.93 7.86
CA VAL A 245 -27.61 -8.76 8.41
C VAL A 245 -26.93 -7.52 7.81
N TYR A 246 -26.10 -6.87 8.62
CA TYR A 246 -25.17 -5.87 8.14
C TYR A 246 -23.86 -6.53 7.73
N ILE A 247 -23.31 -6.09 6.62
CA ILE A 247 -22.00 -6.52 6.14
C ILE A 247 -21.01 -5.42 6.41
N TYR A 248 -19.97 -5.72 7.18
CA TYR A 248 -18.80 -4.89 7.37
C TYR A 248 -17.61 -5.63 6.80
N ASP A 249 -16.96 -5.05 5.82
CA ASP A 249 -15.72 -5.57 5.28
C ASP A 249 -14.56 -4.61 5.59
N TRP A 250 -13.33 -5.06 5.39
CA TRP A 250 -12.14 -4.28 5.67
C TRP A 250 -12.08 -2.97 4.88
N THR A 251 -12.73 -2.88 3.72
CA THR A 251 -12.73 -1.67 2.90
C THR A 251 -13.53 -0.54 3.57
N ARG A 252 -14.51 -0.87 4.40
CA ARG A 252 -15.27 0.10 5.19
C ARG A 252 -14.53 0.56 6.44
N THR A 253 -13.80 -0.36 7.08
CA THR A 253 -13.11 -0.06 8.35
C THR A 253 -11.72 0.52 8.13
N GLN A 254 -10.98 0.05 7.13
CA GLN A 254 -9.59 0.42 6.83
C GLN A 254 -9.38 0.99 5.42
N GLY A 255 -10.46 1.12 4.64
CA GLY A 255 -10.39 1.57 3.24
C GLY A 255 -9.80 2.97 3.07
N HIS A 256 -9.92 3.84 4.06
CA HIS A 256 -9.29 5.17 4.05
C HIS A 256 -7.76 5.05 3.97
N LEU A 257 -7.13 4.17 4.74
CA LEU A 257 -5.68 3.93 4.68
C LEU A 257 -5.26 3.42 3.30
N PHE A 258 -6.03 2.48 2.74
CA PHE A 258 -5.75 1.95 1.42
C PHE A 258 -5.90 3.01 0.32
N ASN A 259 -6.96 3.83 0.40
CA ASN A 259 -7.16 4.93 -0.54
C ASN A 259 -6.06 6.00 -0.43
N ASP A 260 -5.59 6.30 0.78
CA ASP A 260 -4.50 7.25 1.01
C ASP A 260 -3.19 6.73 0.38
N ILE A 261 -2.90 5.44 0.51
CA ILE A 261 -1.74 4.81 -0.14
C ILE A 261 -1.86 4.89 -1.66
N GLN A 262 -3.03 4.59 -2.24
CA GLN A 262 -3.26 4.70 -3.68
C GLN A 262 -3.13 6.15 -4.17
N LEU A 263 -3.59 7.12 -3.39
CA LEU A 263 -3.43 8.53 -3.71
C LEU A 263 -1.95 8.94 -3.72
N VAL A 264 -1.19 8.56 -2.68
CA VAL A 264 0.26 8.81 -2.61
C VAL A 264 0.97 8.15 -3.81
N ARG A 265 0.64 6.91 -4.14
CA ARG A 265 1.17 6.20 -5.32
C ARG A 265 0.90 6.98 -6.61
N MET A 266 -0.33 7.45 -6.82
CA MET A 266 -0.69 8.27 -7.98
C MET A 266 0.11 9.56 -8.07
N VAL A 267 0.21 10.30 -6.95
CA VAL A 267 0.98 11.55 -6.88
C VAL A 267 2.45 11.29 -7.18
N MET A 268 3.05 10.27 -6.56
CA MET A 268 4.44 9.88 -6.81
C MET A 268 4.67 9.50 -8.27
N PHE A 269 3.75 8.73 -8.88
CA PHE A 269 3.84 8.39 -10.29
C PHE A 269 3.84 9.65 -11.18
N ILE A 270 2.94 10.61 -10.93
CA ILE A 270 2.88 11.88 -11.68
C ILE A 270 4.19 12.67 -11.53
N VAL A 271 4.69 12.82 -10.29
CA VAL A 271 5.94 13.53 -10.03
C VAL A 271 7.11 12.88 -10.76
N LEU A 272 7.21 11.56 -10.73
CA LEU A 272 8.29 10.83 -11.38
C LEU A 272 8.19 10.85 -12.91
N VAL A 273 6.98 10.86 -13.48
CA VAL A 273 6.77 11.11 -14.91
C VAL A 273 7.26 12.51 -15.28
N LEU A 274 7.01 13.53 -14.44
CA LEU A 274 7.55 14.87 -14.66
C LEU A 274 9.09 14.90 -14.60
N VAL A 275 9.71 14.13 -13.71
CA VAL A 275 11.18 14.00 -13.66
C VAL A 275 11.72 13.41 -14.97
N ILE A 276 11.08 12.36 -15.51
CA ILE A 276 11.46 11.79 -16.82
C ILE A 276 11.23 12.80 -17.93
N ALA A 277 10.15 13.58 -17.88
CA ALA A 277 9.88 14.64 -18.86
C ALA A 277 10.97 15.71 -18.86
N VAL A 278 11.41 16.15 -17.67
CA VAL A 278 12.53 17.10 -17.53
C VAL A 278 13.84 16.50 -18.06
N ALA A 279 14.13 15.23 -17.73
CA ALA A 279 15.28 14.52 -18.28
C ALA A 279 15.21 14.41 -19.81
N SER A 280 14.02 14.17 -20.35
CA SER A 280 13.78 14.11 -21.80
C SER A 280 13.97 15.46 -22.47
N PHE A 281 13.76 16.57 -21.76
CA PHE A 281 14.04 17.90 -22.30
C PHE A 281 15.53 18.11 -22.65
N ASN A 282 16.44 17.44 -21.96
CA ASN A 282 17.85 17.42 -22.31
C ASN A 282 18.11 16.82 -23.70
N ILE A 283 17.25 15.91 -24.17
CA ILE A 283 17.30 15.37 -25.53
C ILE A 283 17.06 16.47 -26.55
N VAL A 284 16.12 17.38 -26.27
CA VAL A 284 15.82 18.54 -27.16
C VAL A 284 17.10 19.35 -27.37
N SER A 285 17.77 19.73 -26.29
CA SER A 285 18.99 20.54 -26.36
C SER A 285 20.11 19.80 -27.10
N THR A 286 20.31 18.53 -26.81
CA THR A 286 21.33 17.68 -27.47
C THR A 286 21.05 17.56 -28.97
N LEU A 287 19.81 17.32 -29.36
CA LEU A 287 19.45 17.17 -30.78
C LEU A 287 19.50 18.51 -31.54
N ILE A 288 19.12 19.63 -30.91
CA ILE A 288 19.29 20.96 -31.51
C ILE A 288 20.77 21.23 -31.82
N MET A 289 21.64 20.87 -30.89
CA MET A 289 23.09 21.02 -31.11
C MET A 289 23.59 20.09 -32.20
N ALA A 290 23.19 18.81 -32.21
CA ALA A 290 23.52 17.87 -33.28
C ALA A 290 23.01 18.33 -34.64
N VAL A 291 21.80 18.91 -34.72
CA VAL A 291 21.28 19.54 -35.95
C VAL A 291 22.15 20.71 -36.40
N ASN A 292 22.62 21.56 -35.47
CA ASN A 292 23.47 22.69 -35.78
C ASN A 292 24.86 22.25 -36.28
N GLU A 293 25.46 21.24 -35.66
CA GLU A 293 26.73 20.66 -36.11
C GLU A 293 26.64 20.03 -37.50
N LYS A 294 25.50 19.41 -37.81
CA LYS A 294 25.25 18.67 -39.05
C LYS A 294 24.55 19.51 -40.14
N LYS A 295 24.47 20.85 -39.97
CA LYS A 295 23.78 21.72 -40.93
C LYS A 295 24.35 21.58 -42.37
N GLY A 296 25.66 21.47 -42.51
CA GLY A 296 26.34 21.26 -43.80
C GLY A 296 25.92 19.93 -44.43
N ASP A 297 25.98 18.82 -43.67
CA ASP A 297 25.60 17.50 -44.14
C ASP A 297 24.11 17.47 -44.57
N ILE A 298 23.25 18.12 -43.77
CA ILE A 298 21.82 18.24 -44.07
C ILE A 298 21.58 19.05 -45.36
N ALA A 299 22.32 20.16 -45.54
CA ALA A 299 22.21 20.97 -46.75
C ALA A 299 22.62 20.17 -48.00
N ILE A 300 23.72 19.43 -47.95
CA ILE A 300 24.16 18.55 -49.06
C ILE A 300 23.10 17.47 -49.34
N LEU A 301 22.57 16.80 -48.32
CA LEU A 301 21.52 15.81 -48.52
C LEU A 301 20.28 16.39 -49.19
N LYS A 302 19.88 17.61 -48.83
CA LYS A 302 18.76 18.31 -49.44
C LYS A 302 19.03 18.68 -50.91
N THR A 303 20.20 19.12 -51.26
CA THR A 303 20.58 19.39 -52.63
C THR A 303 20.63 18.13 -53.49
N MET A 304 20.92 16.98 -52.87
CA MET A 304 20.86 15.67 -53.53
C MET A 304 19.43 15.11 -53.62
N GLY A 305 18.40 15.89 -53.19
CA GLY A 305 17.00 15.49 -53.29
C GLY A 305 16.43 14.68 -52.13
N ALA A 306 17.10 14.68 -50.98
CA ALA A 306 16.55 14.01 -49.80
C ALA A 306 15.23 14.69 -49.34
N LYS A 307 14.18 13.87 -49.17
CA LYS A 307 12.88 14.35 -48.68
C LYS A 307 12.97 14.79 -47.20
N PRO A 308 12.21 15.81 -46.79
CA PRO A 308 12.17 16.25 -45.39
C PRO A 308 11.87 15.13 -44.38
N SER A 309 11.02 14.16 -44.77
CA SER A 309 10.70 12.98 -43.94
C SER A 309 11.88 12.07 -43.65
N VAL A 310 12.84 11.97 -44.58
CA VAL A 310 14.06 11.17 -44.39
C VAL A 310 14.98 11.85 -43.35
N ILE A 311 15.12 13.17 -43.41
CA ILE A 311 15.91 13.96 -42.49
C ILE A 311 15.27 13.88 -41.09
N MET A 312 13.98 14.14 -41.01
CA MET A 312 13.20 14.04 -39.76
C MET A 312 13.34 12.65 -39.13
N GLY A 313 13.13 11.58 -39.92
CA GLY A 313 13.25 10.20 -39.47
C GLY A 313 14.65 9.86 -38.93
N SER A 314 15.72 10.42 -39.52
CA SER A 314 17.09 10.18 -39.06
C SER A 314 17.33 10.71 -37.63
N PHE A 315 16.84 11.91 -37.30
CA PHE A 315 16.91 12.49 -35.96
C PHE A 315 15.96 11.84 -34.97
N MET A 316 14.77 11.43 -35.40
CA MET A 316 13.85 10.64 -34.57
C MET A 316 14.45 9.29 -34.16
N ILE A 317 15.13 8.60 -35.09
CA ILE A 317 15.85 7.35 -34.78
C ILE A 317 16.96 7.59 -33.78
N GLN A 318 17.70 8.69 -33.89
CA GLN A 318 18.76 9.01 -32.93
C GLN A 318 18.20 9.24 -31.52
N GLY A 319 17.12 10.01 -31.40
CA GLY A 319 16.46 10.20 -30.09
C GLY A 319 15.84 8.89 -29.53
N LEU A 320 15.24 8.08 -30.38
CA LEU A 320 14.72 6.78 -30.00
C LEU A 320 15.83 5.86 -29.48
N VAL A 321 17.00 5.82 -30.14
CA VAL A 321 18.16 5.03 -29.70
C VAL A 321 18.63 5.49 -28.30
N ASN A 322 18.73 6.80 -28.06
CA ASN A 322 19.07 7.32 -26.75
C ASN A 322 18.01 6.97 -25.70
N GLY A 323 16.73 7.03 -26.05
CA GLY A 323 15.62 6.62 -25.21
C GLY A 323 15.67 5.14 -24.85
N VAL A 324 15.90 4.27 -25.84
CA VAL A 324 16.02 2.82 -25.64
C VAL A 324 17.24 2.47 -24.79
N LEU A 325 18.40 3.05 -25.08
CA LEU A 325 19.62 2.81 -24.30
C LEU A 325 19.47 3.29 -22.86
N GLY A 326 18.94 4.52 -22.68
CA GLY A 326 18.66 5.07 -21.36
C GLY A 326 17.66 4.21 -20.56
N SER A 327 16.55 3.82 -21.20
CA SER A 327 15.56 2.96 -20.56
C SER A 327 16.13 1.60 -20.21
N LEU A 328 16.92 0.99 -21.07
CA LEU A 328 17.51 -0.33 -20.82
C LEU A 328 18.48 -0.31 -19.64
N VAL A 329 19.37 0.69 -19.59
CA VAL A 329 20.28 0.89 -18.45
C VAL A 329 19.47 1.22 -17.18
N GLY A 330 18.47 2.09 -17.27
CA GLY A 330 17.61 2.45 -16.16
C GLY A 330 16.81 1.27 -15.60
N VAL A 331 16.29 0.40 -16.47
CA VAL A 331 15.59 -0.83 -16.06
C VAL A 331 16.53 -1.80 -15.35
N LEU A 332 17.69 -2.08 -15.92
CA LEU A 332 18.66 -3.02 -15.32
C LEU A 332 19.13 -2.53 -13.95
N THR A 333 19.51 -1.26 -13.85
CA THR A 333 19.95 -0.67 -12.58
C THR A 333 18.80 -0.51 -11.59
N GLY A 334 17.59 -0.15 -12.07
CA GLY A 334 16.39 0.00 -11.25
C GLY A 334 15.94 -1.32 -10.65
N ILE A 335 15.89 -2.40 -11.43
CA ILE A 335 15.56 -3.75 -10.94
C ILE A 335 16.60 -4.20 -9.91
N TYR A 336 17.90 -4.04 -10.22
CA TYR A 336 18.95 -4.43 -9.27
C TYR A 336 18.84 -3.70 -7.94
N LEU A 337 18.63 -2.38 -7.98
CA LEU A 337 18.45 -1.58 -6.78
C LEU A 337 17.15 -1.93 -6.04
N ALA A 338 16.04 -2.14 -6.74
CA ALA A 338 14.77 -2.51 -6.13
C ALA A 338 14.85 -3.84 -5.38
N LEU A 339 15.53 -4.85 -5.96
CA LEU A 339 15.69 -6.17 -5.32
C LEU A 339 16.59 -6.12 -4.07
N ASN A 340 17.54 -5.19 -4.02
CA ASN A 340 18.49 -5.07 -2.90
C ASN A 340 18.19 -3.87 -2.00
N LEU A 341 17.08 -3.17 -2.22
CA LEU A 341 16.79 -1.89 -1.53
C LEU A 341 16.73 -2.05 -0.02
N THR A 342 16.10 -3.10 0.48
CA THR A 342 16.00 -3.38 1.92
C THR A 342 17.39 -3.53 2.57
N GLU A 343 18.31 -4.24 1.92
CA GLU A 343 19.68 -4.43 2.44
C GLU A 343 20.49 -3.14 2.36
N ILE A 344 20.31 -2.39 1.27
CA ILE A 344 20.98 -1.07 1.10
C ILE A 344 20.54 -0.12 2.19
N ILE A 345 19.23 -0.02 2.46
CA ILE A 345 18.69 0.86 3.49
C ILE A 345 19.18 0.44 4.88
N ARG A 346 19.17 -0.87 5.21
CA ARG A 346 19.73 -1.37 6.47
C ARG A 346 21.20 -0.99 6.64
N SER A 347 21.98 -1.15 5.59
CA SER A 347 23.41 -0.75 5.62
C SER A 347 23.59 0.74 5.87
N VAL A 348 22.71 1.57 5.32
CA VAL A 348 22.70 3.02 5.54
C VAL A 348 22.26 3.36 6.97
N GLU A 349 21.21 2.68 7.48
CA GLU A 349 20.74 2.84 8.86
C GLU A 349 21.84 2.48 9.87
N ASP A 350 22.55 1.37 9.64
CA ASP A 350 23.65 0.92 10.49
C ASP A 350 24.83 1.91 10.46
N PHE A 351 25.14 2.47 9.29
CA PHE A 351 26.22 3.45 9.12
C PHE A 351 25.92 4.77 9.85
N PHE A 352 24.68 5.24 9.79
CA PHE A 352 24.27 6.52 10.42
C PHE A 352 23.75 6.34 11.87
N GLY A 353 23.50 5.11 12.31
CA GLY A 353 22.95 4.83 13.64
C GLY A 353 21.50 5.33 13.82
N VAL A 354 20.76 5.51 12.73
CA VAL A 354 19.37 6.04 12.72
C VAL A 354 18.46 5.05 12.05
N LYS A 355 17.32 4.75 12.67
CA LYS A 355 16.23 3.99 12.02
C LYS A 355 15.29 4.94 11.29
N PHE A 356 15.11 4.75 9.98
CA PHE A 356 14.19 5.55 9.16
C PHE A 356 12.74 5.20 9.37
N LEU A 357 12.45 3.91 9.63
CA LEU A 357 11.11 3.41 9.88
C LEU A 357 10.99 2.92 11.33
N SER A 358 9.94 3.39 12.01
CA SER A 358 9.59 2.93 13.36
C SER A 358 8.39 2.00 13.27
N ALA A 359 8.53 0.79 13.79
CA ALA A 359 7.44 -0.18 13.87
C ALA A 359 6.23 0.34 14.66
N ASP A 360 6.46 1.24 15.62
CA ASP A 360 5.39 1.83 16.45
C ASP A 360 4.45 2.76 15.64
N VAL A 361 4.92 3.29 14.50
CA VAL A 361 4.15 4.23 13.65
C VAL A 361 3.65 3.56 12.38
N TYR A 362 4.52 2.77 11.72
CA TYR A 362 4.26 2.25 10.39
C TYR A 362 3.98 0.75 10.34
N PHE A 363 3.92 0.07 11.49
CA PHE A 363 3.74 -1.39 11.61
C PHE A 363 4.87 -2.23 10.99
N ILE A 364 5.87 -1.61 10.38
CA ILE A 364 7.04 -2.23 9.74
C ILE A 364 8.30 -1.49 10.14
N ASP A 365 9.39 -2.26 10.34
CA ASP A 365 10.72 -1.79 10.75
C ASP A 365 11.77 -1.93 9.63
N PHE A 366 11.33 -2.27 8.42
CA PHE A 366 12.17 -2.37 7.23
C PHE A 366 11.42 -1.78 6.01
N LEU A 367 12.14 -1.40 4.98
CA LEU A 367 11.53 -0.94 3.74
C LEU A 367 11.25 -2.13 2.81
N PRO A 368 9.99 -2.59 2.71
CA PRO A 368 9.64 -3.68 1.83
C PRO A 368 9.67 -3.24 0.37
N THR A 369 10.02 -4.15 -0.52
CA THR A 369 9.99 -3.91 -1.97
C THR A 369 9.28 -5.04 -2.68
N GLN A 370 8.48 -4.68 -3.69
CA GLN A 370 7.85 -5.65 -4.58
C GLN A 370 7.88 -5.14 -6.01
N LEU A 371 8.59 -5.86 -6.87
CA LEU A 371 8.67 -5.53 -8.28
C LEU A 371 7.43 -6.09 -9.00
N HIS A 372 6.65 -5.20 -9.62
CA HIS A 372 5.54 -5.57 -10.48
C HIS A 372 5.95 -5.39 -11.94
N GLN A 373 5.84 -6.45 -12.76
CA GLN A 373 6.16 -6.38 -14.18
C GLN A 373 5.38 -5.31 -14.95
N PRO A 374 4.07 -5.10 -14.72
CA PRO A 374 3.32 -4.03 -15.38
C PRO A 374 3.90 -2.64 -15.14
N ASP A 375 4.38 -2.35 -13.93
CA ASP A 375 4.97 -1.05 -13.59
C ASP A 375 6.26 -0.78 -14.35
N VAL A 376 7.09 -1.80 -14.53
CA VAL A 376 8.31 -1.72 -15.34
C VAL A 376 7.96 -1.45 -16.81
N ILE A 377 6.98 -2.17 -17.37
CA ILE A 377 6.53 -1.98 -18.75
C ILE A 377 5.98 -0.57 -18.96
N VAL A 378 5.09 -0.11 -18.07
CA VAL A 378 4.51 1.25 -18.13
C VAL A 378 5.62 2.31 -18.06
N THR A 379 6.59 2.14 -17.16
CA THR A 379 7.73 3.05 -17.02
C THR A 379 8.54 3.15 -18.31
N VAL A 380 8.85 2.03 -18.94
CA VAL A 380 9.59 1.98 -20.21
C VAL A 380 8.78 2.64 -21.33
N VAL A 381 7.49 2.34 -21.43
CA VAL A 381 6.62 2.93 -22.44
C VAL A 381 6.54 4.46 -22.26
N VAL A 382 6.36 4.94 -21.04
CA VAL A 382 6.31 6.38 -20.73
C VAL A 382 7.64 7.04 -21.12
N ALA A 383 8.77 6.45 -20.74
CA ALA A 383 10.09 7.00 -21.07
C ALA A 383 10.33 7.07 -22.58
N LEU A 384 9.96 6.02 -23.34
CA LEU A 384 10.08 5.99 -24.79
C LEU A 384 9.15 7.02 -25.47
N VAL A 385 7.91 7.14 -25.02
CA VAL A 385 6.95 8.12 -25.54
C VAL A 385 7.44 9.55 -25.29
N LEU A 386 7.89 9.86 -24.06
CA LEU A 386 8.45 11.17 -23.75
C LEU A 386 9.71 11.49 -24.53
N SER A 387 10.60 10.50 -24.69
CA SER A 387 11.79 10.62 -25.54
C SER A 387 11.41 10.92 -26.99
N LEU A 388 10.43 10.22 -27.54
CA LEU A 388 9.94 10.43 -28.90
C LEU A 388 9.32 11.82 -29.09
N ILE A 389 8.50 12.28 -28.15
CA ILE A 389 7.90 13.61 -28.16
C ILE A 389 8.98 14.69 -28.11
N ALA A 390 9.98 14.52 -27.22
CA ALA A 390 11.10 15.44 -27.10
C ALA A 390 11.91 15.59 -28.42
N THR A 391 11.97 14.53 -29.21
CA THR A 391 12.72 14.54 -30.49
C THR A 391 11.98 15.23 -31.64
N LEU A 392 10.65 15.38 -31.56
CA LEU A 392 9.84 15.94 -32.65
C LEU A 392 10.25 17.35 -33.03
N TYR A 393 10.44 18.24 -32.06
CA TYR A 393 10.77 19.63 -32.31
C TYR A 393 12.15 19.79 -32.98
N PRO A 394 13.26 19.23 -32.48
CA PRO A 394 14.56 19.28 -33.14
C PRO A 394 14.56 18.65 -34.53
N ALA A 395 13.90 17.50 -34.69
CA ALA A 395 13.80 16.83 -35.98
C ALA A 395 13.05 17.67 -37.01
N TRP A 396 11.96 18.32 -36.60
CA TRP A 396 11.24 19.25 -37.48
C TRP A 396 12.10 20.48 -37.84
N ARG A 397 12.83 21.03 -36.88
CA ARG A 397 13.74 22.16 -37.13
C ARG A 397 14.84 21.80 -38.15
N ALA A 398 15.38 20.59 -38.11
CA ALA A 398 16.34 20.09 -39.10
C ALA A 398 15.79 20.10 -40.52
N THR A 399 14.49 19.91 -40.73
CA THR A 399 13.88 19.95 -42.05
C THR A 399 13.76 21.36 -42.64
N LYS A 400 13.85 22.40 -41.80
CA LYS A 400 13.73 23.81 -42.21
C LYS A 400 15.08 24.48 -42.58
N ILE A 401 16.19 23.77 -42.52
CA ILE A 401 17.52 24.30 -42.90
C ILE A 401 17.52 24.61 -44.41
N ASP A 402 17.87 25.83 -44.73
CA ASP A 402 18.00 26.29 -46.13
C ASP A 402 19.40 25.96 -46.68
N PRO A 403 19.52 25.13 -47.73
CA PRO A 403 20.80 24.77 -48.32
C PRO A 403 21.57 25.97 -48.87
N ALA A 404 20.87 26.95 -49.42
CA ALA A 404 21.51 28.12 -50.05
C ALA A 404 22.25 28.97 -48.99
N GLN A 405 21.64 29.18 -47.83
CA GLN A 405 22.25 29.94 -46.73
C GLN A 405 23.43 29.20 -46.08
N VAL A 406 23.38 27.88 -45.99
CA VAL A 406 24.43 27.11 -45.32
C VAL A 406 25.63 26.90 -46.23
N LEU A 407 25.44 26.63 -47.53
CA LEU A 407 26.54 26.40 -48.47
C LEU A 407 27.14 27.69 -49.04
N GLY A 408 26.47 28.84 -48.91
CA GLY A 408 26.97 30.15 -49.30
C GLY A 408 27.83 30.84 -48.21
N GLN A 409 27.93 30.27 -47.02
CA GLN A 409 28.78 30.77 -45.89
C GLN A 409 30.09 29.99 -45.76
N VAL A 410 30.36 29.03 -46.60
CA VAL A 410 31.61 28.31 -46.77
C VAL A 410 32.37 28.90 -47.95
#